data_1428fda7c7c9b9c095da4707a9449e11
#
_entry.id   1428fda7c7c9b9c095da4707a9449e11
#
_cell.length_a   1.000
_cell.length_b   1.000
_cell.length_c   1.000
_cell.angle_alpha   90.00
_cell.angle_beta   90.00
_cell.angle_gamma   90.00
#
_symmetry.space_group_name_H-M   'P 1'
#
loop_
_entity.id
_entity.type
_entity.pdbx_description
1 polymer ?
#
loop_
_entity_poly.entity_id
_entity_poly.type
_entity_poly.pdbx_seq_one_letter_code
_entity_poly.pdbx_strand_id
1 'polypeptide(L)'
;MAGLYYEQFEPGHVFRHAVTRTVTETDNLLMTTLSMNTQPLHLDAEFAAKTEFGRPLVNSMFTMALVVGISVTETTLGTTVGNLGFREVRFPKPVFAGDTIHVETSVKSKRLSKSRGDSGIVDFEHRGYNQRGEIVCVCDRAALMLLQPTPPA
;
A
#
# COMPACT_ATOMS: atom_id res chain seq x y z
N MET A 1 -7.03 10.29 -15.51
CA MET A 1 -8.17 9.41 -15.15
C MET A 1 -8.41 9.58 -13.66
N ALA A 2 -9.67 9.65 -13.21
CA ALA A 2 -9.99 9.59 -11.79
C ALA A 2 -10.01 8.12 -11.34
N GLY A 3 -9.86 7.87 -10.04
CA GLY A 3 -10.12 6.59 -9.43
C GLY A 3 -11.62 6.23 -9.48
N LEU A 4 -11.97 5.15 -8.84
CA LEU A 4 -13.35 4.65 -8.79
C LEU A 4 -14.13 5.31 -7.65
N TYR A 5 -15.43 5.56 -7.87
CA TYR A 5 -16.37 5.94 -6.82
C TYR A 5 -16.88 4.70 -6.07
N TYR A 6 -17.46 4.90 -4.90
CA TYR A 6 -17.94 3.82 -4.02
C TYR A 6 -18.79 2.78 -4.76
N GLU A 7 -19.72 3.20 -5.62
CA GLU A 7 -20.64 2.31 -6.33
C GLU A 7 -19.91 1.32 -7.25
N GLN A 8 -18.77 1.73 -7.80
CA GLN A 8 -18.01 1.00 -8.81
C GLN A 8 -17.12 -0.12 -8.22
N PHE A 9 -16.98 -0.16 -6.89
CA PHE A 9 -16.24 -1.25 -6.25
C PHE A 9 -17.14 -2.47 -6.07
N GLU A 10 -16.69 -3.62 -6.54
CA GLU A 10 -17.40 -4.89 -6.38
C GLU A 10 -16.66 -5.81 -5.41
N PRO A 11 -17.28 -6.24 -4.29
CA PRO A 11 -16.66 -7.22 -3.39
C PRO A 11 -16.26 -8.50 -4.15
N GLY A 12 -15.03 -8.96 -3.89
CA GLY A 12 -14.43 -10.09 -4.58
C GLY A 12 -13.62 -9.71 -5.84
N HIS A 13 -13.75 -8.48 -6.35
CA HIS A 13 -12.91 -8.03 -7.47
C HIS A 13 -11.45 -7.87 -7.04
N VAL A 14 -10.51 -8.23 -7.93
CA VAL A 14 -9.07 -8.12 -7.73
C VAL A 14 -8.47 -7.25 -8.83
N PHE A 15 -7.89 -6.13 -8.42
CA PHE A 15 -7.09 -5.28 -9.29
C PHE A 15 -5.66 -5.83 -9.32
N ARG A 16 -5.14 -6.09 -10.51
CA ARG A 16 -3.72 -6.37 -10.75
C ARG A 16 -3.10 -5.11 -11.34
N HIS A 17 -2.37 -4.37 -10.49
CA HIS A 17 -1.87 -3.05 -10.88
C HIS A 17 -0.77 -3.16 -11.92
N ALA A 18 -0.90 -2.38 -13.01
CA ALA A 18 0.09 -2.37 -14.09
C ALA A 18 1.40 -1.68 -13.68
N VAL A 19 1.33 -0.74 -12.71
CA VAL A 19 2.51 -0.03 -12.22
C VAL A 19 3.33 -0.94 -11.32
N THR A 20 4.62 -1.05 -11.62
CA THR A 20 5.61 -1.72 -10.79
C THR A 20 6.73 -0.75 -10.45
N ARG A 21 7.46 -0.98 -9.36
CA ARG A 21 8.54 -0.11 -8.97
C ARG A 21 9.70 -0.86 -8.32
N THR A 22 10.92 -0.59 -8.80
CA THR A 22 12.13 -1.06 -8.15
C THR A 22 12.48 -0.16 -6.98
N VAL A 23 12.69 -0.77 -5.82
CA VAL A 23 13.11 -0.10 -4.59
C VAL A 23 14.59 0.24 -4.67
N THR A 24 14.94 1.45 -4.27
CA THR A 24 16.32 1.95 -4.25
C THR A 24 16.86 2.12 -2.83
N GLU A 25 18.19 2.23 -2.69
CA GLU A 25 18.80 2.61 -1.41
C GLU A 25 18.33 3.99 -0.94
N THR A 26 18.13 4.92 -1.88
CA THR A 26 17.61 6.27 -1.58
C THR A 26 16.23 6.23 -0.97
N ASP A 27 15.35 5.35 -1.44
CA ASP A 27 14.01 5.19 -0.86
C ASP A 27 14.08 4.78 0.61
N ASN A 28 14.94 3.80 0.90
CA ASN A 28 15.14 3.31 2.26
C ASN A 28 15.75 4.40 3.16
N LEU A 29 16.79 5.08 2.69
CA LEU A 29 17.44 6.17 3.41
C LEU A 29 16.47 7.29 3.73
N LEU A 30 15.73 7.79 2.73
CA LEU A 30 14.77 8.88 2.91
C LEU A 30 13.66 8.51 3.89
N MET A 31 13.02 7.36 3.72
CA MET A 31 11.94 6.93 4.62
C MET A 31 12.43 6.77 6.04
N THR A 32 13.59 6.15 6.22
CA THR A 32 14.15 5.86 7.54
C THR A 32 14.56 7.14 8.26
N THR A 33 15.18 8.09 7.57
CA THR A 33 15.61 9.37 8.16
C THR A 33 14.44 10.31 8.42
N LEU A 34 13.50 10.45 7.49
CA LEU A 34 12.31 11.29 7.65
C LEU A 34 11.40 10.81 8.78
N SER A 35 11.34 9.49 9.01
CA SER A 35 10.58 8.92 10.12
C SER A 35 11.35 8.87 11.45
N MET A 36 12.56 9.45 11.50
CA MET A 36 13.46 9.43 12.67
C MET A 36 13.76 8.00 13.19
N ASN A 37 13.72 7.01 12.31
CA ASN A 37 14.06 5.64 12.66
C ASN A 37 15.59 5.47 12.65
N THR A 38 16.17 5.28 13.83
CA THR A 38 17.62 5.16 14.01
C THR A 38 18.12 3.71 13.99
N GLN A 39 17.28 2.76 13.59
CA GLN A 39 17.66 1.34 13.57
C GLN A 39 18.80 1.10 12.56
N PRO A 40 19.99 0.66 13.03
CA PRO A 40 21.17 0.50 12.15
C PRO A 40 20.97 -0.56 11.07
N LEU A 41 20.05 -1.50 11.25
CA LEU A 41 19.70 -2.49 10.23
C LEU A 41 19.32 -1.86 8.88
N HIS A 42 18.79 -0.63 8.88
CA HIS A 42 18.39 0.07 7.67
C HIS A 42 19.49 0.99 7.10
N LEU A 43 20.43 1.44 7.94
CA LEU A 43 21.32 2.56 7.63
C LEU A 43 22.81 2.20 7.65
N ASP A 44 23.19 1.15 8.36
CA ASP A 44 24.58 0.76 8.59
C ASP A 44 24.87 -0.58 7.90
N ALA A 45 25.63 -0.54 6.82
CA ALA A 45 25.96 -1.72 6.04
C ALA A 45 26.85 -2.73 6.80
N GLU A 46 27.74 -2.25 7.67
CA GLU A 46 28.58 -3.14 8.48
C GLU A 46 27.76 -3.85 9.58
N PHE A 47 26.82 -3.13 10.19
CA PHE A 47 25.89 -3.74 11.13
C PHE A 47 25.01 -4.78 10.44
N ALA A 48 24.39 -4.38 9.32
CA ALA A 48 23.49 -5.24 8.57
C ALA A 48 24.16 -6.52 8.03
N ALA A 49 25.43 -6.40 7.61
CA ALA A 49 26.21 -7.55 7.14
C ALA A 49 26.41 -8.64 8.19
N LYS A 50 26.32 -8.30 9.48
CA LYS A 50 26.47 -9.24 10.61
C LYS A 50 25.13 -9.86 11.02
N THR A 51 24.01 -9.43 10.44
CA THR A 51 22.67 -9.99 10.69
C THR A 51 22.36 -11.13 9.74
N GLU A 52 21.26 -11.82 10.01
CA GLU A 52 20.73 -12.86 9.10
C GLU A 52 20.42 -12.35 7.68
N PHE A 53 20.23 -11.04 7.50
CA PHE A 53 19.91 -10.42 6.22
C PHE A 53 21.15 -10.16 5.35
N GLY A 54 22.34 -10.02 5.95
CA GLY A 54 23.64 -9.83 5.25
C GLY A 54 23.80 -8.49 4.54
N ARG A 55 22.79 -7.62 4.56
CA ARG A 55 22.77 -6.28 3.93
C ARG A 55 21.65 -5.42 4.50
N PRO A 56 21.64 -4.08 4.27
CA PRO A 56 20.59 -3.22 4.76
C PRO A 56 19.21 -3.65 4.31
N LEU A 57 18.32 -3.83 5.28
CA LEU A 57 16.90 -4.15 5.08
C LEU A 57 16.13 -2.87 4.75
N VAL A 58 15.23 -2.91 3.78
CA VAL A 58 14.32 -1.80 3.51
C VAL A 58 13.32 -1.64 4.66
N ASN A 59 13.11 -0.40 5.09
CA ASN A 59 12.15 -0.07 6.12
C ASN A 59 10.74 -0.55 5.71
N SER A 60 10.13 -1.36 6.57
CA SER A 60 8.82 -1.98 6.28
C SER A 60 7.71 -0.96 6.09
N MET A 61 7.80 0.21 6.73
CA MET A 61 6.83 1.30 6.52
C MET A 61 6.91 1.85 5.10
N PHE A 62 8.12 1.91 4.49
CA PHE A 62 8.26 2.24 3.08
C PHE A 62 7.58 1.19 2.20
N THR A 63 7.82 -0.10 2.47
CA THR A 63 7.19 -1.21 1.72
C THR A 63 5.67 -1.10 1.75
N MET A 64 5.08 -0.88 2.93
CA MET A 64 3.62 -0.70 3.06
C MET A 64 3.13 0.54 2.30
N ALA A 65 3.82 1.68 2.45
CA ALA A 65 3.45 2.91 1.77
C ALA A 65 3.51 2.77 0.25
N LEU A 66 4.53 2.07 -0.28
CA LEU A 66 4.67 1.79 -1.70
C LEU A 66 3.54 0.88 -2.21
N VAL A 67 3.21 -0.18 -1.48
CA VAL A 67 2.12 -1.10 -1.84
C VAL A 67 0.78 -0.37 -1.92
N VAL A 68 0.47 0.45 -0.92
CA VAL A 68 -0.75 1.28 -0.96
C VAL A 68 -0.67 2.31 -2.08
N GLY A 69 0.48 2.98 -2.24
CA GLY A 69 0.68 4.03 -3.26
C GLY A 69 0.47 3.54 -4.70
N ILE A 70 0.98 2.35 -5.04
CA ILE A 70 0.79 1.74 -6.36
C ILE A 70 -0.69 1.53 -6.67
N SER A 71 -1.51 1.19 -5.67
CA SER A 71 -2.94 0.94 -5.85
C SER A 71 -3.76 2.20 -6.17
N VAL A 72 -3.25 3.39 -5.83
CA VAL A 72 -4.02 4.65 -5.83
C VAL A 72 -4.58 4.98 -7.20
N THR A 73 -3.77 4.92 -8.24
CA THR A 73 -4.15 5.38 -9.59
C THR A 73 -5.38 4.67 -10.14
N GLU A 74 -5.50 3.37 -9.90
CA GLU A 74 -6.57 2.54 -10.43
C GLU A 74 -7.76 2.36 -9.47
N THR A 75 -7.60 2.80 -8.21
CA THR A 75 -8.64 2.63 -7.20
C THR A 75 -9.15 3.96 -6.63
N THR A 76 -8.30 4.75 -5.99
CA THR A 76 -8.75 5.83 -5.08
C THR A 76 -8.36 7.25 -5.52
N LEU A 77 -7.72 7.42 -6.69
CA LEU A 77 -7.20 8.71 -7.15
C LEU A 77 -8.32 9.75 -7.32
N GLY A 78 -8.33 10.76 -6.46
CA GLY A 78 -9.29 11.88 -6.52
C GLY A 78 -10.71 11.52 -6.08
N THR A 79 -10.98 10.27 -5.63
CA THR A 79 -12.31 9.79 -5.21
C THR A 79 -12.34 9.32 -3.76
N THR A 80 -11.21 9.35 -3.05
CA THR A 80 -11.15 9.05 -1.63
C THR A 80 -11.29 10.31 -0.79
N VAL A 81 -12.06 10.23 0.30
CA VAL A 81 -12.12 11.25 1.34
C VAL A 81 -10.93 11.08 2.29
N GLY A 82 -10.59 9.83 2.62
CA GLY A 82 -9.48 9.56 3.50
C GLY A 82 -9.28 8.07 3.79
N ASN A 83 -8.12 7.77 4.35
CA ASN A 83 -7.79 6.46 4.90
C ASN A 83 -8.30 6.40 6.35
N LEU A 84 -9.14 5.43 6.66
CA LEU A 84 -9.70 5.26 8.00
C LEU A 84 -8.81 4.41 8.92
N GLY A 85 -7.89 3.65 8.34
CA GLY A 85 -6.94 2.85 9.11
C GLY A 85 -6.61 1.51 8.47
N PHE A 86 -5.73 0.81 9.16
CA PHE A 86 -5.30 -0.55 8.83
C PHE A 86 -5.71 -1.47 9.97
N ARG A 87 -6.24 -2.68 9.66
CA ARG A 87 -6.62 -3.68 10.67
C ARG A 87 -5.51 -4.69 10.89
N GLU A 88 -4.87 -5.10 9.82
CA GLU A 88 -3.80 -6.07 9.84
C GLU A 88 -2.72 -5.64 8.85
N VAL A 89 -1.45 -5.69 9.30
CA VAL A 89 -0.29 -5.47 8.43
C VAL A 89 0.73 -6.57 8.72
N ARG A 90 1.18 -7.27 7.68
CA ARG A 90 2.19 -8.32 7.78
C ARG A 90 3.28 -8.15 6.72
N PHE A 91 4.51 -8.49 7.08
CA PHE A 91 5.68 -8.47 6.21
C PHE A 91 6.32 -9.87 6.15
N PRO A 92 5.75 -10.82 5.36
CA PRO A 92 6.19 -12.22 5.36
C PRO A 92 7.61 -12.44 4.88
N LYS A 93 8.09 -11.58 3.97
CA LYS A 93 9.45 -11.63 3.42
C LYS A 93 10.09 -10.24 3.43
N PRO A 94 11.42 -10.17 3.65
CA PRO A 94 12.15 -8.90 3.60
C PRO A 94 12.19 -8.31 2.19
N VAL A 95 12.30 -6.97 2.13
CA VAL A 95 12.56 -6.23 0.90
C VAL A 95 13.96 -5.62 0.98
N PHE A 96 14.66 -5.66 -0.13
CA PHE A 96 15.99 -5.07 -0.28
C PHE A 96 16.01 -4.09 -1.44
N ALA A 97 16.95 -3.15 -1.42
CA ALA A 97 17.24 -2.33 -2.59
C ALA A 97 17.55 -3.24 -3.80
N GLY A 98 16.93 -2.93 -4.94
CA GLY A 98 16.95 -3.76 -6.14
C GLY A 98 15.74 -4.67 -6.33
N ASP A 99 14.92 -4.92 -5.29
CA ASP A 99 13.66 -5.65 -5.46
C ASP A 99 12.63 -4.79 -6.21
N THR A 100 11.89 -5.40 -7.13
CA THR A 100 10.81 -4.75 -7.88
C THR A 100 9.47 -5.20 -7.33
N ILE A 101 8.67 -4.25 -6.89
CA ILE A 101 7.39 -4.51 -6.24
C ILE A 101 6.25 -4.46 -7.24
N HIS A 102 5.43 -5.50 -7.23
CA HIS A 102 4.15 -5.66 -7.91
C HIS A 102 3.03 -5.65 -6.87
N VAL A 103 1.85 -5.19 -7.23
CA VAL A 103 0.74 -5.09 -6.26
C VAL A 103 -0.55 -5.62 -6.82
N GLU A 104 -1.29 -6.34 -5.99
CA GLU A 104 -2.68 -6.69 -6.18
C GLU A 104 -3.53 -6.08 -5.06
N THR A 105 -4.74 -5.65 -5.40
CA THR A 105 -5.71 -5.12 -4.44
C THR A 105 -7.04 -5.85 -4.59
N SER A 106 -7.49 -6.50 -3.53
CA SER A 106 -8.80 -7.16 -3.48
C SER A 106 -9.81 -6.28 -2.74
N VAL A 107 -11.01 -6.14 -3.29
CA VAL A 107 -12.14 -5.54 -2.58
C VAL A 107 -12.75 -6.59 -1.67
N LYS A 108 -12.64 -6.41 -0.35
CA LYS A 108 -13.15 -7.38 0.64
C LYS A 108 -14.62 -7.17 0.94
N SER A 109 -15.01 -5.93 1.16
CA SER A 109 -16.37 -5.54 1.46
C SER A 109 -16.59 -4.05 1.20
N LYS A 110 -17.86 -3.64 1.13
CA LYS A 110 -18.22 -2.23 1.11
C LYS A 110 -19.51 -1.99 1.87
N ARG A 111 -19.67 -0.79 2.43
CA ARG A 111 -20.89 -0.34 3.11
C ARG A 111 -21.02 1.16 3.06
N LEU A 112 -22.24 1.68 3.03
CA LEU A 112 -22.47 3.12 3.15
C LEU A 112 -21.98 3.64 4.51
N SER A 113 -21.54 4.88 4.53
CA SER A 113 -21.19 5.58 5.77
C SER A 113 -22.47 5.86 6.57
N LYS A 114 -22.43 5.61 7.89
CA LYS A 114 -23.54 5.94 8.78
C LYS A 114 -23.58 7.41 9.19
N SER A 115 -22.45 8.10 9.08
CA SER A 115 -22.27 9.49 9.53
C SER A 115 -22.21 10.50 8.38
N ARG A 116 -22.12 10.05 7.14
CA ARG A 116 -22.00 10.89 5.95
C ARG A 116 -22.90 10.36 4.84
N GLY A 117 -23.71 11.25 4.27
CA GLY A 117 -24.62 10.90 3.17
C GLY A 117 -23.96 10.88 1.78
N ASP A 118 -22.70 11.32 1.68
CA ASP A 118 -21.95 11.49 0.43
C ASP A 118 -20.84 10.45 0.24
N SER A 119 -20.74 9.45 1.10
CA SER A 119 -19.60 8.53 1.13
C SER A 119 -19.96 7.13 1.59
N GLY A 120 -19.14 6.17 1.21
CA GLY A 120 -19.15 4.80 1.71
C GLY A 120 -17.76 4.33 2.09
N ILE A 121 -17.69 3.26 2.85
CA ILE A 121 -16.43 2.63 3.27
C ILE A 121 -16.21 1.42 2.41
N VAL A 122 -15.01 1.33 1.85
CA VAL A 122 -14.52 0.16 1.11
C VAL A 122 -13.36 -0.45 1.86
N ASP A 123 -13.45 -1.74 2.13
CA ASP A 123 -12.39 -2.52 2.76
C ASP A 123 -11.57 -3.22 1.68
N PHE A 124 -10.28 -2.92 1.63
CA PHE A 124 -9.31 -3.49 0.71
C PHE A 124 -8.35 -4.42 1.43
N GLU A 125 -7.89 -5.47 0.74
CA GLU A 125 -6.66 -6.17 1.06
C GLU A 125 -5.66 -5.87 -0.05
N HIS A 126 -4.52 -5.27 0.31
CA HIS A 126 -3.40 -5.05 -0.60
C HIS A 126 -2.33 -6.12 -0.38
N ARG A 127 -1.81 -6.68 -1.46
CA ARG A 127 -0.71 -7.63 -1.45
C ARG A 127 0.42 -7.12 -2.33
N GLY A 128 1.59 -6.93 -1.73
CA GLY A 128 2.82 -6.62 -2.44
C GLY A 128 3.65 -7.88 -2.67
N TYR A 129 4.16 -8.03 -3.87
CA TYR A 129 5.03 -9.13 -4.30
C TYR A 129 6.35 -8.58 -4.80
N ASN A 130 7.45 -9.28 -4.57
CA ASN A 130 8.71 -8.99 -5.26
C ASN A 130 8.74 -9.67 -6.64
N GLN A 131 9.83 -9.45 -7.39
CA GLN A 131 10.03 -10.02 -8.73
C GLN A 131 10.11 -11.55 -8.76
N ARG A 132 10.23 -12.22 -7.61
CA ARG A 132 10.22 -13.69 -7.48
C ARG A 132 8.84 -14.24 -7.14
N GLY A 133 7.81 -13.37 -7.06
CA GLY A 133 6.46 -13.76 -6.68
C GLY A 133 6.28 -14.01 -5.16
N GLU A 134 7.26 -13.64 -4.35
CA GLU A 134 7.17 -13.75 -2.89
C GLU A 134 6.37 -12.59 -2.31
N ILE A 135 5.45 -12.89 -1.39
CA ILE A 135 4.67 -11.86 -0.69
C ILE A 135 5.58 -11.13 0.31
N VAL A 136 5.71 -9.83 0.13
CA VAL A 136 6.54 -8.95 0.97
C VAL A 136 5.72 -8.06 1.90
N CYS A 137 4.46 -7.81 1.56
CA CYS A 137 3.52 -7.05 2.39
C CYS A 137 2.10 -7.52 2.15
N VAL A 138 1.33 -7.65 3.21
CA VAL A 138 -0.13 -7.78 3.16
C VAL A 138 -0.70 -6.76 4.13
N CYS A 139 -1.66 -5.95 3.70
CA CYS A 139 -2.34 -5.03 4.59
C CYS A 139 -3.82 -4.89 4.27
N ASP A 140 -4.66 -4.99 5.31
CA ASP A 140 -6.08 -4.69 5.24
C ASP A 140 -6.32 -3.21 5.55
N ARG A 141 -6.96 -2.50 4.63
CA ARG A 141 -7.21 -1.07 4.73
C ARG A 141 -8.68 -0.74 4.56
N ALA A 142 -9.21 0.13 5.41
CA ALA A 142 -10.52 0.74 5.24
C ALA A 142 -10.35 2.16 4.67
N ALA A 143 -10.96 2.42 3.51
CA ALA A 143 -10.96 3.74 2.88
C ALA A 143 -12.38 4.32 2.81
N LEU A 144 -12.51 5.62 3.10
CA LEU A 144 -13.74 6.37 2.93
C LEU A 144 -13.76 6.93 1.50
N MET A 145 -14.71 6.45 0.69
CA MET A 145 -14.83 6.75 -0.74
C MET A 145 -16.04 7.62 -1.00
N LEU A 146 -15.89 8.60 -1.90
CA LEU A 146 -17.03 9.42 -2.36
C LEU A 146 -18.03 8.56 -3.15
N LEU A 147 -19.32 8.90 -3.00
CA LEU A 147 -20.38 8.45 -3.91
C LEU A 147 -20.24 9.14 -5.27
N GLN A 148 -20.76 8.53 -6.32
CA GLN A 148 -20.83 9.17 -7.63
C GLN A 148 -21.63 10.47 -7.53
N PRO A 149 -21.14 11.58 -8.12
CA PRO A 149 -21.92 12.80 -8.21
C PRO A 149 -23.24 12.54 -8.94
N THR A 150 -24.35 12.99 -8.35
CA THR A 150 -25.64 12.99 -9.07
C THR A 150 -25.51 13.92 -10.28
N PRO A 151 -25.91 13.48 -11.50
CA PRO A 151 -25.92 14.38 -12.64
C PRO A 151 -26.76 15.63 -12.31
N PRO A 152 -26.33 16.82 -12.76
CA PRO A 152 -27.18 17.99 -12.61
C PRO A 152 -28.50 17.78 -13.34
N ALA A 153 -29.60 18.19 -12.70
CA ALA A 153 -30.94 18.10 -13.26
C ALA A 153 -31.09 18.98 -14.50
#